data_17fb99fe560e0e750f8f44bd673242b7
#
_entry.id   17fb99fe560e0e750f8f44bd673242b7
#
_cell.length_a   1.000
_cell.length_b   1.000
_cell.length_c   1.000
_cell.angle_alpha   90.00
_cell.angle_beta   90.00
_cell.angle_gamma   90.00
#
_symmetry.space_group_name_H-M   'P 1'
#
loop_
_entity.id
_entity.type
_entity.pdbx_description
1 polymer ?
#
loop_
_entity_poly.entity_id
_entity_poly.type
_entity_poly.pdbx_seq_one_letter_code
_entity_poly.pdbx_strand_id
1 'polypeptide(L)'
;MLAALATAAVASAANIGLVNMSQVVNSYPGYGALDMKMQQVDAQYRPQIEKKVQEIEKIKDSAQAEAEFNKTVAPLLQKENEEINKIAQPMMQAIHNTVEAIRVEKQMDVVLDDPYTIRAADANSKIENITNEVISRLKK
;
A
#
# COMPACT_ATOMS: atom_id res chain seq x y z
N MET A 1 17.78 17.28 -53.69
CA MET A 1 16.55 17.43 -52.88
C MET A 1 16.56 16.39 -51.80
N LEU A 2 16.92 16.77 -50.58
CA LEU A 2 16.79 15.91 -49.40
C LEU A 2 15.39 16.17 -48.79
N ALA A 3 14.51 15.17 -48.85
CA ALA A 3 13.25 15.18 -48.13
C ALA A 3 13.55 14.79 -46.68
N ALA A 4 13.51 15.75 -45.76
CA ALA A 4 13.52 15.47 -44.33
C ALA A 4 12.17 14.90 -43.97
N LEU A 5 12.10 13.59 -43.69
CA LEU A 5 10.96 12.97 -43.00
C LEU A 5 11.00 13.43 -41.52
N ALA A 6 10.20 14.44 -41.21
CA ALA A 6 9.87 14.77 -39.84
C ALA A 6 8.92 13.69 -39.33
N THR A 7 9.45 12.71 -38.60
CA THR A 7 8.64 11.82 -37.79
C THR A 7 8.07 12.64 -36.62
N ALA A 8 6.83 13.11 -36.77
CA ALA A 8 6.09 13.66 -35.66
C ALA A 8 5.91 12.51 -34.63
N ALA A 9 6.68 12.57 -33.55
CA ALA A 9 6.39 11.74 -32.38
C ALA A 9 5.00 12.15 -31.86
N VAL A 10 4.01 11.32 -32.10
CA VAL A 10 2.68 11.49 -31.51
C VAL A 10 2.90 11.24 -30.02
N ALA A 11 2.98 12.31 -29.23
CA ALA A 11 2.94 12.17 -27.77
C ALA A 11 1.59 11.53 -27.43
N SER A 12 1.61 10.26 -27.08
CA SER A 12 0.43 9.55 -26.62
C SER A 12 -0.01 10.16 -25.29
N ALA A 13 -1.24 10.66 -25.22
CA ALA A 13 -1.82 11.15 -23.97
C ALA A 13 -1.88 10.01 -22.94
N ALA A 14 -1.45 10.28 -21.70
CA ALA A 14 -1.45 9.29 -20.64
C ALA A 14 -2.87 8.92 -20.22
N ASN A 15 -3.12 7.63 -20.02
CA ASN A 15 -4.36 7.10 -19.44
C ASN A 15 -4.09 6.64 -18.00
N ILE A 16 -4.57 7.42 -17.04
CA ILE A 16 -4.21 7.28 -15.62
C ILE A 16 -5.43 6.85 -14.82
N GLY A 17 -5.31 5.75 -14.10
CA GLY A 17 -6.27 5.34 -13.08
C GLY A 17 -5.92 5.92 -11.71
N LEU A 18 -6.94 6.29 -10.94
CA LEU A 18 -6.81 6.67 -9.54
C LEU A 18 -7.60 5.73 -8.67
N VAL A 19 -7.02 5.28 -7.57
CA VAL A 19 -7.68 4.43 -6.58
C VAL A 19 -7.42 4.93 -5.17
N ASN A 20 -8.46 5.01 -4.35
CA ASN A 20 -8.32 5.28 -2.92
C ASN A 20 -8.21 3.95 -2.18
N MET A 21 -6.97 3.53 -1.88
CA MET A 21 -6.70 2.24 -1.24
C MET A 21 -7.31 2.14 0.15
N SER A 22 -7.34 3.20 0.94
CA SER A 22 -8.00 3.20 2.25
C SER A 22 -9.48 2.86 2.14
N GLN A 23 -10.17 3.44 1.15
CA GLN A 23 -11.59 3.17 0.93
C GLN A 23 -11.81 1.74 0.43
N VAL A 24 -10.95 1.23 -0.46
CA VAL A 24 -11.01 -0.15 -0.96
C VAL A 24 -10.81 -1.14 0.18
N VAL A 25 -9.77 -0.98 1.00
CA VAL A 25 -9.46 -1.85 2.14
C VAL A 25 -10.62 -1.87 3.14
N ASN A 26 -11.14 -0.71 3.52
CA ASN A 26 -12.26 -0.61 4.47
C ASN A 26 -13.56 -1.22 3.93
N SER A 27 -13.70 -1.29 2.61
CA SER A 27 -14.87 -1.87 1.93
C SER A 27 -14.70 -3.35 1.57
N TYR A 28 -13.53 -3.93 1.88
CA TYR A 28 -13.22 -5.33 1.54
C TYR A 28 -14.14 -6.28 2.32
N PRO A 29 -14.75 -7.28 1.65
CA PRO A 29 -15.58 -8.27 2.33
C PRO A 29 -14.80 -9.02 3.42
N GLY A 30 -15.27 -8.95 4.66
CA GLY A 30 -14.60 -9.58 5.79
C GLY A 30 -13.45 -8.78 6.40
N TYR A 31 -13.23 -7.52 5.97
CA TYR A 31 -12.19 -6.65 6.55
C TYR A 31 -12.27 -6.58 8.09
N GLY A 32 -13.45 -6.43 8.68
CA GLY A 32 -13.60 -6.36 10.13
C GLY A 32 -13.06 -7.60 10.85
N ALA A 33 -13.22 -8.80 10.29
CA ALA A 33 -12.67 -10.03 10.86
C ALA A 33 -11.13 -10.09 10.73
N LEU A 34 -10.57 -9.56 9.63
CA LEU A 34 -9.12 -9.45 9.45
C LEU A 34 -8.53 -8.41 10.41
N ASP A 35 -9.18 -7.26 10.55
CA ASP A 35 -8.79 -6.20 11.47
C ASP A 35 -8.75 -6.69 12.91
N MET A 36 -9.77 -7.43 13.37
CA MET A 36 -9.76 -8.05 14.69
C MET A 36 -8.58 -9.01 14.89
N LYS A 37 -8.22 -9.81 13.88
CA LYS A 37 -7.06 -10.70 13.97
C LYS A 37 -5.74 -9.91 14.05
N MET A 38 -5.60 -8.85 13.27
CA MET A 38 -4.41 -7.98 13.34
C MET A 38 -4.30 -7.29 14.70
N GLN A 39 -5.42 -6.81 15.27
CA GLN A 39 -5.45 -6.25 16.61
C GLN A 39 -5.09 -7.29 17.71
N GLN A 40 -5.46 -8.56 17.54
CA GLN A 40 -5.05 -9.63 18.45
C GLN A 40 -3.54 -9.86 18.42
N VAL A 41 -2.93 -9.81 17.24
CA VAL A 41 -1.46 -9.88 17.09
C VAL A 41 -0.80 -8.70 17.80
N ASP A 42 -1.25 -7.46 17.54
CA ASP A 42 -0.74 -6.27 18.22
C ASP A 42 -0.86 -6.39 19.75
N ALA A 43 -2.01 -6.83 20.27
CA ALA A 43 -2.23 -7.03 21.69
C ALA A 43 -1.31 -8.10 22.31
N GLN A 44 -0.84 -9.06 21.53
CA GLN A 44 0.12 -10.07 21.98
C GLN A 44 1.54 -9.51 22.09
N TYR A 45 1.96 -8.69 21.12
CA TYR A 45 3.33 -8.19 21.05
C TYR A 45 3.54 -6.87 21.81
N ARG A 46 2.56 -5.97 21.81
CA ARG A 46 2.64 -4.64 22.43
C ARG A 46 3.14 -4.64 23.88
N PRO A 47 2.61 -5.46 24.81
CA PRO A 47 3.09 -5.45 26.20
C PRO A 47 4.55 -5.88 26.33
N GLN A 48 5.01 -6.78 25.46
CA GLN A 48 6.38 -7.27 25.46
C GLN A 48 7.32 -6.17 24.94
N ILE A 49 6.92 -5.49 23.86
CA ILE A 49 7.67 -4.37 23.26
C ILE A 49 7.77 -3.23 24.25
N GLU A 50 6.65 -2.79 24.84
CA GLU A 50 6.61 -1.69 25.81
C GLU A 50 7.51 -1.97 27.03
N LYS A 51 7.46 -3.18 27.56
CA LYS A 51 8.34 -3.59 28.67
C LYS A 51 9.80 -3.48 28.29
N LYS A 52 10.18 -3.95 27.10
CA LYS A 52 11.58 -3.88 26.62
C LYS A 52 12.03 -2.45 26.38
N VAL A 53 11.17 -1.62 25.79
CA VAL A 53 11.46 -0.19 25.59
C VAL A 53 11.68 0.49 26.94
N GLN A 54 10.84 0.28 27.95
CA GLN A 54 11.02 0.83 29.29
C GLN A 54 12.31 0.37 29.98
N GLU A 55 12.76 -0.86 29.74
CA GLU A 55 14.05 -1.35 30.21
C GLU A 55 15.20 -0.61 29.54
N ILE A 56 15.11 -0.37 28.23
CA ILE A 56 16.13 0.32 27.41
C ILE A 56 16.24 1.81 27.77
N GLU A 57 15.12 2.48 28.06
CA GLU A 57 15.10 3.88 28.49
C GLU A 57 15.93 4.16 29.75
N LYS A 58 16.21 3.14 30.57
CA LYS A 58 17.06 3.25 31.76
C LYS A 58 18.56 3.17 31.45
N ILE A 59 18.91 2.79 30.24
CA ILE A 59 20.30 2.68 29.79
C ILE A 59 20.82 4.06 29.41
N LYS A 60 21.83 4.56 30.14
CA LYS A 60 22.39 5.90 29.91
C LYS A 60 23.29 6.00 28.68
N ASP A 61 23.94 4.91 28.34
CA ASP A 61 24.83 4.84 27.17
C ASP A 61 24.01 4.56 25.92
N SER A 62 24.08 5.48 24.95
CA SER A 62 23.29 5.41 23.72
C SER A 62 23.66 4.22 22.84
N ALA A 63 24.92 3.82 22.77
CA ALA A 63 25.37 2.69 21.97
C ALA A 63 24.89 1.37 22.57
N GLN A 64 24.90 1.28 23.90
CA GLN A 64 24.34 0.10 24.60
C GLN A 64 22.81 0.04 24.45
N ALA A 65 22.12 1.18 24.55
CA ALA A 65 20.67 1.25 24.35
C ALA A 65 20.26 0.81 22.94
N GLU A 66 21.00 1.25 21.91
CA GLU A 66 20.76 0.85 20.52
C GLU A 66 21.03 -0.65 20.31
N ALA A 67 22.13 -1.17 20.86
CA ALA A 67 22.45 -2.59 20.78
C ALA A 67 21.37 -3.46 21.44
N GLU A 68 20.85 -3.05 22.61
CA GLU A 68 19.79 -3.77 23.32
C GLU A 68 18.45 -3.67 22.57
N PHE A 69 18.13 -2.53 21.96
CA PHE A 69 16.96 -2.38 21.10
C PHE A 69 17.01 -3.35 19.91
N ASN A 70 18.13 -3.37 19.20
CA ASN A 70 18.32 -4.25 18.04
C ASN A 70 18.27 -5.74 18.42
N LYS A 71 18.69 -6.07 19.64
CA LYS A 71 18.67 -7.44 20.15
C LYS A 71 17.31 -7.90 20.64
N THR A 72 16.52 -7.01 21.25
CA THR A 72 15.31 -7.42 22.00
C THR A 72 14.01 -6.87 21.44
N VAL A 73 13.97 -5.62 20.93
CA VAL A 73 12.77 -4.97 20.41
C VAL A 73 12.62 -5.22 18.92
N ALA A 74 13.66 -5.00 18.13
CA ALA A 74 13.59 -5.15 16.67
C ALA A 74 13.08 -6.54 16.22
N PRO A 75 13.50 -7.67 16.83
CA PRO A 75 12.97 -8.99 16.48
C PRO A 75 11.48 -9.17 16.82
N LEU A 76 10.98 -8.52 17.89
CA LEU A 76 9.55 -8.55 18.23
C LEU A 76 8.72 -7.77 17.22
N LEU A 77 9.17 -6.56 16.85
CA LEU A 77 8.53 -5.75 15.81
C LEU A 77 8.53 -6.48 14.46
N GLN A 78 9.62 -7.16 14.12
CA GLN A 78 9.67 -7.94 12.89
C GLN A 78 8.65 -9.07 12.90
N LYS A 79 8.56 -9.85 13.98
CA LYS A 79 7.60 -10.95 14.10
C LYS A 79 6.16 -10.46 14.04
N GLU A 80 5.84 -9.38 14.75
CA GLU A 80 4.53 -8.74 14.72
C GLU A 80 4.15 -8.35 13.29
N ASN A 81 5.04 -7.65 12.57
CA ASN A 81 4.82 -7.25 11.19
C ASN A 81 4.65 -8.46 10.25
N GLU A 82 5.43 -9.52 10.43
CA GLU A 82 5.31 -10.74 9.64
C GLU A 82 3.95 -11.42 9.83
N GLU A 83 3.45 -11.48 11.08
CA GLU A 83 2.14 -12.07 11.39
C GLU A 83 1.00 -11.22 10.84
N ILE A 84 1.06 -9.90 11.01
CA ILE A 84 0.08 -8.96 10.45
C ILE A 84 0.06 -9.07 8.92
N ASN A 85 1.23 -9.10 8.29
CA ASN A 85 1.33 -9.23 6.83
C ASN A 85 0.75 -10.54 6.32
N LYS A 86 0.94 -11.66 7.02
CA LYS A 86 0.33 -12.96 6.66
C LYS A 86 -1.20 -12.89 6.71
N ILE A 87 -1.77 -12.17 7.68
CA ILE A 87 -3.22 -11.96 7.80
C ILE A 87 -3.75 -11.08 6.67
N ALA A 88 -3.05 -10.00 6.34
CA ALA A 88 -3.45 -9.04 5.33
C ALA A 88 -3.19 -9.49 3.89
N GLN A 89 -2.21 -10.37 3.67
CA GLN A 89 -1.72 -10.75 2.33
C GLN A 89 -2.82 -11.24 1.37
N PRO A 90 -3.76 -12.14 1.75
CA PRO A 90 -4.80 -12.59 0.82
C PRO A 90 -5.70 -11.43 0.35
N MET A 91 -6.05 -10.52 1.25
CA MET A 91 -6.82 -9.32 0.92
C MET A 91 -6.05 -8.41 -0.04
N MET A 92 -4.80 -8.09 0.29
CA MET A 92 -3.96 -7.22 -0.55
C MET A 92 -3.73 -7.82 -1.93
N GLN A 93 -3.57 -9.15 -2.02
CA GLN A 93 -3.43 -9.84 -3.30
C GLN A 93 -4.73 -9.76 -4.12
N ALA A 94 -5.89 -9.94 -3.49
CA ALA A 94 -7.17 -9.83 -4.17
C ALA A 94 -7.41 -8.41 -4.70
N ILE A 95 -7.07 -7.39 -3.90
CA ILE A 95 -7.16 -5.98 -4.30
C ILE A 95 -6.22 -5.71 -5.48
N HIS A 96 -4.96 -6.11 -5.38
CA HIS A 96 -3.97 -5.92 -6.44
C HIS A 96 -4.42 -6.54 -7.77
N ASN A 97 -4.86 -7.80 -7.73
CA ASN A 97 -5.33 -8.50 -8.92
C ASN A 97 -6.55 -7.81 -9.54
N THR A 98 -7.46 -7.29 -8.73
CA THR A 98 -8.65 -6.57 -9.20
C THR A 98 -8.28 -5.24 -9.86
N VAL A 99 -7.37 -4.47 -9.23
CA VAL A 99 -6.86 -3.21 -9.79
C VAL A 99 -6.14 -3.47 -11.12
N GLU A 100 -5.30 -4.49 -11.17
CA GLU A 100 -4.55 -4.85 -12.39
C GLU A 100 -5.49 -5.30 -13.52
N ALA A 101 -6.53 -6.08 -13.23
CA ALA A 101 -7.52 -6.45 -14.21
C ALA A 101 -8.23 -5.23 -14.81
N ILE A 102 -8.63 -4.26 -13.98
CA ILE A 102 -9.26 -3.01 -14.43
C ILE A 102 -8.27 -2.19 -15.25
N ARG A 103 -7.01 -2.08 -14.80
CA ARG A 103 -5.95 -1.37 -15.53
C ARG A 103 -5.82 -1.90 -16.95
N VAL A 104 -5.72 -3.22 -17.10
CA VAL A 104 -5.58 -3.88 -18.42
C VAL A 104 -6.82 -3.67 -19.27
N GLU A 105 -8.02 -3.92 -18.74
CA GLU A 105 -9.28 -3.77 -19.48
C GLU A 105 -9.50 -2.34 -20.00
N LYS A 106 -9.14 -1.35 -19.20
CA LYS A 106 -9.29 0.08 -19.54
C LYS A 106 -8.07 0.65 -20.27
N GLN A 107 -7.05 -0.17 -20.53
CA GLN A 107 -5.81 0.24 -21.19
C GLN A 107 -5.14 1.44 -20.49
N MET A 108 -5.13 1.42 -19.15
CA MET A 108 -4.47 2.44 -18.36
C MET A 108 -2.97 2.21 -18.34
N ASP A 109 -2.19 3.27 -18.50
CA ASP A 109 -0.73 3.24 -18.44
C ASP A 109 -0.25 2.98 -17.00
N VAL A 110 -0.96 3.57 -16.02
CA VAL A 110 -0.65 3.48 -14.59
C VAL A 110 -1.91 3.63 -13.76
N VAL A 111 -1.94 2.99 -12.59
CA VAL A 111 -2.91 3.27 -11.52
C VAL A 111 -2.15 3.77 -10.32
N LEU A 112 -2.53 4.93 -9.81
CA LEU A 112 -1.93 5.58 -8.65
C LEU A 112 -2.86 5.46 -7.44
N ASP A 113 -2.27 5.13 -6.29
CA ASP A 113 -2.93 5.26 -5.01
C ASP A 113 -2.89 6.73 -4.57
N ASP A 114 -3.99 7.21 -4.06
CA ASP A 114 -4.21 8.60 -3.67
C ASP A 114 -4.45 9.59 -4.84
N PRO A 115 -5.74 9.88 -5.12
CA PRO A 115 -6.13 10.82 -6.17
C PRO A 115 -5.62 12.26 -5.95
N TYR A 116 -5.17 12.60 -4.75
CA TYR A 116 -4.64 13.93 -4.42
C TYR A 116 -3.18 14.15 -4.81
N THR A 117 -2.50 13.11 -5.22
CA THR A 117 -1.08 13.19 -5.62
C THR A 117 -0.88 13.91 -6.95
N ILE A 118 -1.85 13.87 -7.87
CA ILE A 118 -1.76 14.53 -9.17
C ILE A 118 -2.04 16.02 -9.00
N ARG A 119 -1.00 16.84 -9.21
CA ARG A 119 -1.08 18.31 -9.13
C ARG A 119 -1.32 18.96 -10.48
N ALA A 120 -0.82 18.35 -11.57
CA ALA A 120 -0.98 18.80 -12.92
C ALA A 120 -0.92 17.61 -13.89
N ALA A 121 -1.66 17.69 -14.99
CA ALA A 121 -1.63 16.71 -16.07
C ALA A 121 -1.78 17.43 -17.40
N ASP A 122 -1.33 16.81 -18.50
CA ASP A 122 -1.59 17.31 -19.84
C ASP A 122 -3.10 17.37 -20.12
N ALA A 123 -3.55 18.37 -20.86
CA ALA A 123 -4.97 18.56 -21.19
C ALA A 123 -5.59 17.37 -21.94
N ASN A 124 -4.77 16.57 -22.62
CA ASN A 124 -5.20 15.37 -23.33
C ASN A 124 -5.10 14.09 -22.47
N SER A 125 -4.53 14.17 -21.27
CA SER A 125 -4.46 13.02 -20.36
C SER A 125 -5.85 12.64 -19.89
N LYS A 126 -6.14 11.35 -19.92
CA LYS A 126 -7.36 10.77 -19.37
C LYS A 126 -7.10 10.32 -17.94
N ILE A 127 -7.85 10.87 -17.00
CA ILE A 127 -7.76 10.52 -15.58
C ILE A 127 -9.11 9.96 -15.14
N GLU A 128 -9.12 8.74 -14.62
CA GLU A 128 -10.34 8.06 -14.17
C GLU A 128 -10.17 7.50 -12.75
N ASN A 129 -11.12 7.81 -11.87
CA ASN A 129 -11.17 7.21 -10.54
C ASN A 129 -11.87 5.85 -10.60
N ILE A 130 -11.14 4.79 -10.33
CA ILE A 130 -11.63 3.40 -10.40
C ILE A 130 -12.01 2.81 -9.03
N THR A 131 -11.96 3.58 -7.95
CA THR A 131 -12.18 3.09 -6.57
C THR A 131 -13.49 2.32 -6.43
N ASN A 132 -14.61 2.88 -6.90
CA ASN A 132 -15.92 2.23 -6.78
C ASN A 132 -16.01 0.96 -7.63
N GLU A 133 -15.36 0.92 -8.77
CA GLU A 133 -15.30 -0.27 -9.62
C GLU A 133 -14.51 -1.39 -8.95
N VAL A 134 -13.36 -1.08 -8.35
CA VAL A 134 -12.57 -2.05 -7.56
C VAL A 134 -13.42 -2.62 -6.44
N ILE A 135 -14.06 -1.77 -5.63
CA ILE A 135 -14.93 -2.20 -4.53
C ILE A 135 -16.07 -3.09 -5.01
N SER A 136 -16.71 -2.72 -6.12
CA SER A 136 -17.81 -3.52 -6.69
C SER A 136 -17.37 -4.90 -7.14
N ARG A 137 -16.18 -5.03 -7.73
CA ARG A 137 -15.64 -6.32 -8.20
C ARG A 137 -15.21 -7.22 -7.04
N LEU A 138 -14.69 -6.65 -5.95
CA LEU A 138 -14.29 -7.41 -4.77
C LEU A 138 -15.46 -8.00 -3.98
N LYS A 139 -16.68 -7.52 -4.20
CA LYS A 139 -17.92 -8.01 -3.54
C LYS A 139 -18.60 -9.16 -4.28
N LYS A 140 -18.14 -9.49 -5.46
CA LYS A 140 -18.68 -10.60 -6.28
C LYS A 140 -17.98 -11.91 -5.96
#